data_58eaf5ab4a5c25ccd4aad51e19490a69
#
_entry.id   58eaf5ab4a5c25ccd4aad51e19490a69
#
_cell.length_a   1.000
_cell.length_b   1.000
_cell.length_c   1.000
_cell.angle_alpha   90.00
_cell.angle_beta   90.00
_cell.angle_gamma   90.00
#
_symmetry.space_group_name_H-M   'P 1'
#
loop_
_entity.id
_entity.type
_entity.pdbx_description
1 polymer ?
#
loop_
_entity_poly.entity_id
_entity_poly.type
_entity_poly.pdbx_seq_one_letter_code
_entity_poly.pdbx_strand_id
1 'polypeptide(L)'
;MFNFFEPNKIFLITSKLTKYILFIFIIVFSIGLIEALFLSPEDYIQSHSVRIMYVHVPSAWVSLGIFSVISLISVISFIFKNKVFSLIGKSLAPSGLLFNIIALVTGSIWGKPTWGTYWAWDARITSMLILLLFYCMYILAWKIYDKKESVNKITSIIAILGVINVPIIKFSVDWWSTLHQNSSVNLLSGTTIHPSMLLPLLIMTVAFSLFSLLIFLMKYNTELIKIKNKGLDRL
;
A
#
# COMPACT_ATOMS: atom_id res chain seq x y z
N MET A 1 -7.78 23.03 -26.15
CA MET A 1 -7.05 22.64 -24.95
C MET A 1 -7.77 21.44 -24.34
N PHE A 2 -7.09 20.30 -24.19
CA PHE A 2 -7.71 19.00 -24.01
C PHE A 2 -8.60 18.89 -22.76
N ASN A 3 -9.92 18.63 -22.94
CA ASN A 3 -10.90 18.36 -21.88
C ASN A 3 -10.72 16.97 -21.20
N PHE A 4 -9.48 16.51 -21.06
CA PHE A 4 -9.18 15.23 -20.39
C PHE A 4 -9.48 15.24 -18.88
N PHE A 5 -9.60 16.41 -18.27
CA PHE A 5 -9.82 16.57 -16.83
C PHE A 5 -11.29 16.87 -16.47
N GLU A 6 -12.23 16.59 -17.35
CA GLU A 6 -13.63 16.73 -17.03
C GLU A 6 -14.09 15.63 -16.05
N PRO A 7 -14.56 15.98 -14.85
CA PRO A 7 -14.87 15.00 -13.79
C PRO A 7 -15.84 13.90 -14.23
N ASN A 8 -16.80 14.22 -15.08
CA ASN A 8 -17.78 13.26 -15.58
C ASN A 8 -17.13 12.20 -16.49
N LYS A 9 -16.23 12.60 -17.39
CA LYS A 9 -15.51 11.66 -18.29
C LYS A 9 -14.59 10.76 -17.48
N ILE A 10 -13.82 11.34 -16.54
CA ILE A 10 -12.96 10.56 -15.65
C ILE A 10 -13.80 9.55 -14.87
N PHE A 11 -14.92 9.97 -14.27
CA PHE A 11 -15.80 9.08 -13.53
C PHE A 11 -16.32 7.91 -14.37
N LEU A 12 -16.73 8.14 -15.61
CA LEU A 12 -17.21 7.08 -16.51
C LEU A 12 -16.10 6.07 -16.83
N ILE A 13 -14.89 6.56 -17.13
CA ILE A 13 -13.74 5.70 -17.42
C ILE A 13 -13.36 4.88 -16.18
N THR A 14 -13.21 5.53 -15.03
CA THR A 14 -12.78 4.85 -13.79
C THR A 14 -13.83 3.88 -13.27
N SER A 15 -15.13 4.19 -13.42
CA SER A 15 -16.23 3.28 -13.05
C SER A 15 -16.26 2.03 -13.92
N LYS A 16 -16.00 2.17 -15.23
CA LYS A 16 -15.88 1.03 -16.14
C LYS A 16 -14.65 0.19 -15.80
N LEU A 17 -13.51 0.85 -15.58
CA LEU A 17 -12.24 0.21 -15.21
C LEU A 17 -12.35 -0.58 -13.90
N THR A 18 -13.08 -0.06 -12.90
CA THR A 18 -13.31 -0.73 -11.63
C THR A 18 -13.93 -2.13 -11.82
N LYS A 19 -14.88 -2.29 -12.74
CA LYS A 19 -15.52 -3.59 -13.00
C LYS A 19 -14.54 -4.61 -13.61
N TYR A 20 -13.72 -4.18 -14.57
CA TYR A 20 -12.72 -5.05 -15.19
C TYR A 20 -11.62 -5.44 -14.20
N ILE A 21 -11.13 -4.49 -13.40
CA ILE A 21 -10.12 -4.77 -12.38
C ILE A 21 -10.66 -5.71 -11.31
N LEU A 22 -11.93 -5.55 -10.89
CA LEU A 22 -12.57 -6.49 -9.96
C LEU A 22 -12.57 -7.92 -10.51
N PHE A 23 -12.95 -8.09 -11.77
CA PHE A 23 -12.98 -9.41 -12.40
C PHE A 23 -11.58 -10.04 -12.47
N ILE A 24 -10.58 -9.27 -12.92
CA ILE A 24 -9.18 -9.73 -12.99
C ILE A 24 -8.64 -10.04 -11.59
N PHE A 25 -8.93 -9.18 -10.60
CA PHE A 25 -8.55 -9.39 -9.21
C PHE A 25 -9.08 -10.71 -8.66
N ILE A 26 -10.37 -11.02 -8.86
CA ILE A 26 -10.96 -12.27 -8.36
C ILE A 26 -10.22 -13.48 -8.94
N ILE A 27 -9.94 -13.48 -10.26
CA ILE A 27 -9.22 -14.59 -10.91
C ILE A 27 -7.80 -14.73 -10.35
N VAL A 28 -7.03 -13.64 -10.36
CA VAL A 28 -5.61 -13.66 -9.93
C VAL A 28 -5.50 -14.01 -8.45
N PHE A 29 -6.39 -13.48 -7.61
CA PHE A 29 -6.41 -13.77 -6.18
C PHE A 29 -6.78 -15.22 -5.90
N SER A 30 -7.77 -15.78 -6.60
CA SER A 30 -8.14 -17.18 -6.45
C SER A 30 -6.99 -18.13 -6.84
N ILE A 31 -6.31 -17.86 -7.95
CA ILE A 31 -5.11 -18.60 -8.36
C ILE A 31 -4.01 -18.45 -7.30
N GLY A 32 -3.74 -17.23 -6.86
CA GLY A 32 -2.73 -16.95 -5.83
C GLY A 32 -3.01 -17.66 -4.51
N LEU A 33 -4.28 -17.74 -4.07
CA LEU A 33 -4.65 -18.49 -2.86
C LEU A 33 -4.44 -19.99 -3.01
N ILE A 34 -4.82 -20.57 -4.16
CA ILE A 34 -4.61 -22.00 -4.42
C ILE A 34 -3.11 -22.32 -4.41
N GLU A 35 -2.31 -21.54 -5.14
CA GLU A 35 -0.86 -21.70 -5.18
C GLU A 35 -0.22 -21.53 -3.79
N ALA A 36 -0.59 -20.49 -3.04
CA ALA A 36 0.00 -20.19 -1.75
C ALA A 36 -0.36 -21.21 -0.65
N LEU A 37 -1.61 -21.71 -0.62
CA LEU A 37 -2.11 -22.53 0.47
C LEU A 37 -1.99 -24.02 0.21
N PHE A 38 -2.10 -24.48 -1.06
CA PHE A 38 -2.20 -25.89 -1.39
C PHE A 38 -1.01 -26.40 -2.22
N LEU A 39 -0.46 -25.61 -3.15
CA LEU A 39 0.57 -26.05 -4.08
C LEU A 39 1.99 -25.68 -3.65
N SER A 40 2.14 -24.61 -2.86
CA SER A 40 3.43 -24.17 -2.36
C SER A 40 4.03 -25.21 -1.39
N PRO A 41 5.33 -25.55 -1.53
CA PRO A 41 6.00 -26.46 -0.62
C PRO A 41 6.10 -25.87 0.78
N GLU A 42 6.33 -26.75 1.76
CA GLU A 42 6.71 -26.36 3.11
C GLU A 42 8.16 -25.89 3.13
N ASP A 43 8.47 -24.96 4.04
CA ASP A 43 9.84 -24.56 4.30
C ASP A 43 10.52 -25.57 5.24
N TYR A 44 11.81 -25.80 5.02
CA TYR A 44 12.60 -26.75 5.79
C TYR A 44 12.67 -26.39 7.29
N ILE A 45 12.73 -25.10 7.61
CA ILE A 45 12.86 -24.61 9.02
C ILE A 45 11.48 -24.23 9.57
N GLN A 46 10.68 -23.52 8.77
CA GLN A 46 9.45 -22.87 9.21
C GLN A 46 8.19 -23.75 8.97
N SER A 47 8.35 -24.87 8.29
CA SER A 47 7.23 -25.77 7.93
C SER A 47 6.07 -24.99 7.28
N HIS A 48 4.84 -25.23 7.67
CA HIS A 48 3.65 -24.55 7.13
C HIS A 48 3.56 -23.06 7.47
N SER A 49 4.26 -22.57 8.51
CA SER A 49 4.17 -21.15 8.89
C SER A 49 4.74 -20.20 7.83
N VAL A 50 5.58 -20.70 6.93
CA VAL A 50 6.08 -19.94 5.76
C VAL A 50 4.97 -19.42 4.87
N ARG A 51 3.81 -20.06 4.83
CA ARG A 51 2.66 -19.62 4.00
C ARG A 51 2.13 -18.23 4.38
N ILE A 52 2.40 -17.76 5.60
CA ILE A 52 2.11 -16.39 6.01
C ILE A 52 2.88 -15.37 5.14
N MET A 53 4.05 -15.74 4.62
CA MET A 53 4.85 -14.93 3.71
C MET A 53 4.04 -14.41 2.51
N TYR A 54 3.15 -15.23 1.96
CA TYR A 54 2.36 -14.89 0.76
C TYR A 54 1.29 -13.81 1.00
N VAL A 55 1.01 -13.50 2.25
CA VAL A 55 0.16 -12.37 2.64
C VAL A 55 1.00 -11.22 3.20
N HIS A 56 1.97 -11.53 4.05
CA HIS A 56 2.79 -10.55 4.75
C HIS A 56 3.67 -9.72 3.80
N VAL A 57 4.46 -10.39 2.97
CA VAL A 57 5.44 -9.72 2.10
C VAL A 57 4.76 -8.85 1.03
N PRO A 58 3.74 -9.35 0.27
CA PRO A 58 2.99 -8.50 -0.65
C PRO A 58 2.33 -7.30 0.03
N SER A 59 1.78 -7.49 1.25
CA SER A 59 1.18 -6.37 2.00
C SER A 59 2.19 -5.30 2.36
N ALA A 60 3.37 -5.70 2.82
CA ALA A 60 4.45 -4.76 3.12
C ALA A 60 4.91 -4.00 1.86
N TRP A 61 5.13 -4.70 0.74
CA TRP A 61 5.55 -4.07 -0.52
C TRP A 61 4.51 -3.09 -1.05
N VAL A 62 3.22 -3.47 -1.05
CA VAL A 62 2.12 -2.61 -1.51
C VAL A 62 2.00 -1.38 -0.61
N SER A 63 2.07 -1.55 0.72
CA SER A 63 2.03 -0.41 1.64
C SER A 63 3.18 0.57 1.43
N LEU A 64 4.41 0.08 1.37
CA LEU A 64 5.60 0.91 1.12
C LEU A 64 5.52 1.63 -0.24
N GLY A 65 5.11 0.91 -1.29
CA GLY A 65 4.94 1.47 -2.63
C GLY A 65 3.89 2.58 -2.68
N ILE A 66 2.73 2.36 -2.04
CA ILE A 66 1.67 3.37 -1.98
C ILE A 66 2.14 4.63 -1.24
N PHE A 67 2.82 4.48 -0.09
CA PHE A 67 3.31 5.64 0.65
C PHE A 67 4.33 6.44 -0.16
N SER A 68 5.22 5.75 -0.87
CA SER A 68 6.19 6.37 -1.79
C SER A 68 5.48 7.16 -2.91
N VAL A 69 4.43 6.58 -3.51
CA VAL A 69 3.62 7.26 -4.54
C VAL A 69 2.89 8.47 -3.95
N ILE A 70 2.27 8.33 -2.76
CA ILE A 70 1.62 9.45 -2.07
C ILE A 70 2.62 10.59 -1.84
N SER A 71 3.83 10.26 -1.41
CA SER A 71 4.88 11.26 -1.12
C SER A 71 5.33 11.97 -2.39
N LEU A 72 5.58 11.23 -3.48
CA LEU A 72 5.92 11.80 -4.78
C LEU A 72 4.82 12.75 -5.30
N ILE A 73 3.58 12.29 -5.27
CA ILE A 73 2.42 13.08 -5.67
C ILE A 73 2.28 14.33 -4.77
N SER A 74 2.57 14.19 -3.48
CA SER A 74 2.51 15.30 -2.52
C SER A 74 3.58 16.36 -2.80
N VAL A 75 4.79 15.96 -3.17
CA VAL A 75 5.84 16.90 -3.64
C VAL A 75 5.37 17.67 -4.88
N ILE A 76 4.83 16.95 -5.87
CA ILE A 76 4.30 17.54 -7.10
C ILE A 76 3.14 18.51 -6.76
N SER A 77 2.22 18.09 -5.91
CA SER A 77 1.08 18.91 -5.48
C SER A 77 1.52 20.17 -4.73
N PHE A 78 2.54 20.05 -3.90
CA PHE A 78 3.10 21.15 -3.13
C PHE A 78 3.77 22.22 -4.02
N ILE A 79 4.58 21.75 -4.99
CA ILE A 79 5.31 22.63 -5.92
C ILE A 79 4.34 23.31 -6.90
N PHE A 80 3.49 22.55 -7.55
CA PHE A 80 2.59 23.04 -8.62
C PHE A 80 1.25 23.54 -8.10
N LYS A 81 0.97 23.47 -6.80
CA LYS A 81 -0.30 23.85 -6.15
C LYS A 81 -1.53 23.21 -6.81
N ASN A 82 -1.38 22.00 -7.38
CA ASN A 82 -2.41 21.32 -8.15
C ASN A 82 -3.26 20.41 -7.25
N LYS A 83 -4.55 20.74 -7.12
CA LYS A 83 -5.52 20.06 -6.28
C LYS A 83 -5.87 18.63 -6.76
N VAL A 84 -5.65 18.30 -8.03
CA VAL A 84 -5.93 16.95 -8.57
C VAL A 84 -4.98 15.93 -7.98
N PHE A 85 -3.70 16.26 -7.88
CA PHE A 85 -2.69 15.37 -7.30
C PHE A 85 -2.98 15.05 -5.82
N SER A 86 -3.41 16.04 -5.05
CA SER A 86 -3.77 15.82 -3.65
C SER A 86 -5.01 14.90 -3.49
N LEU A 87 -5.96 14.96 -4.44
CA LEU A 87 -7.10 14.07 -4.44
C LEU A 87 -6.70 12.60 -4.72
N ILE A 88 -5.73 12.38 -5.60
CA ILE A 88 -5.17 11.05 -5.87
C ILE A 88 -4.51 10.51 -4.60
N GLY A 89 -3.65 11.28 -3.94
CA GLY A 89 -3.01 10.89 -2.68
C GLY A 89 -4.03 10.55 -1.58
N LYS A 90 -5.07 11.40 -1.41
CA LYS A 90 -6.21 11.14 -0.50
C LYS A 90 -6.89 9.81 -0.78
N SER A 91 -7.05 9.45 -2.05
CA SER A 91 -7.75 8.24 -2.47
C SER A 91 -6.89 6.97 -2.34
N LEU A 92 -5.56 7.09 -2.41
CA LEU A 92 -4.60 6.01 -2.21
C LEU A 92 -4.39 5.64 -0.74
N ALA A 93 -4.40 6.63 0.16
CA ALA A 93 -4.01 6.44 1.55
C ALA A 93 -4.78 5.34 2.30
N PRO A 94 -6.12 5.14 2.12
CA PRO A 94 -6.85 4.07 2.81
C PRO A 94 -6.37 2.67 2.45
N SER A 95 -6.01 2.41 1.18
CA SER A 95 -5.47 1.10 0.78
C SER A 95 -4.07 0.88 1.34
N GLY A 96 -3.21 1.90 1.34
CA GLY A 96 -1.89 1.83 1.95
C GLY A 96 -1.94 1.54 3.45
N LEU A 97 -2.85 2.21 4.18
CA LEU A 97 -3.10 1.94 5.60
C LEU A 97 -3.56 0.50 5.84
N LEU A 98 -4.52 0.01 5.03
CA LEU A 98 -5.02 -1.36 5.14
C LEU A 98 -3.88 -2.37 5.01
N PHE A 99 -3.06 -2.25 3.97
CA PHE A 99 -1.94 -3.16 3.75
C PHE A 99 -0.83 -3.03 4.80
N ASN A 100 -0.63 -1.85 5.38
CA ASN A 100 0.27 -1.68 6.52
C ASN A 100 -0.21 -2.45 7.74
N ILE A 101 -1.51 -2.36 8.06
CA ILE A 101 -2.12 -3.11 9.17
C ILE A 101 -1.99 -4.62 8.92
N ILE A 102 -2.31 -5.09 7.71
CA ILE A 102 -2.18 -6.52 7.36
C ILE A 102 -0.73 -6.97 7.53
N ALA A 103 0.25 -6.19 7.06
CA ALA A 103 1.67 -6.51 7.23
C ALA A 103 2.06 -6.59 8.70
N LEU A 104 1.68 -5.64 9.54
CA LEU A 104 1.99 -5.67 10.98
C LEU A 104 1.34 -6.87 11.69
N VAL A 105 0.06 -7.14 11.42
CA VAL A 105 -0.67 -8.26 12.05
C VAL A 105 -0.10 -9.60 11.62
N THR A 106 0.09 -9.80 10.31
CA THR A 106 0.63 -11.07 9.78
C THR A 106 2.08 -11.26 10.17
N GLY A 107 2.88 -10.18 10.25
CA GLY A 107 4.25 -10.22 10.76
C GLY A 107 4.31 -10.60 12.23
N SER A 108 3.41 -10.09 13.07
CA SER A 108 3.29 -10.50 14.48
C SER A 108 2.92 -11.97 14.62
N ILE A 109 1.96 -12.47 13.82
CA ILE A 109 1.56 -13.88 13.85
C ILE A 109 2.73 -14.77 13.40
N TRP A 110 3.45 -14.37 12.34
CA TRP A 110 4.60 -15.10 11.83
C TRP A 110 5.81 -15.04 12.76
N GLY A 111 5.98 -13.96 13.51
CA GLY A 111 7.04 -13.80 14.51
C GLY A 111 6.94 -14.82 15.65
N LYS A 112 5.73 -15.24 16.04
CA LYS A 112 5.57 -16.19 17.17
C LYS A 112 6.27 -17.53 16.93
N PRO A 113 6.06 -18.26 15.81
CA PRO A 113 6.77 -19.50 15.55
C PRO A 113 8.25 -19.30 15.18
N THR A 114 8.64 -18.13 14.63
CA THR A 114 10.03 -17.89 14.18
C THR A 114 10.94 -17.34 15.27
N TRP A 115 10.43 -16.45 16.12
CA TRP A 115 11.21 -15.72 17.13
C TRP A 115 10.75 -15.94 18.57
N GLY A 116 9.68 -16.74 18.76
CA GLY A 116 9.11 -17.01 20.08
C GLY A 116 8.23 -15.90 20.65
N THR A 117 8.10 -14.76 19.97
CA THR A 117 7.30 -13.61 20.40
C THR A 117 6.44 -13.05 19.27
N TYR A 118 5.27 -12.47 19.60
CA TYR A 118 4.44 -11.75 18.64
C TYR A 118 4.98 -10.37 18.27
N TRP A 119 5.79 -9.76 19.13
CA TRP A 119 6.32 -8.42 18.96
C TRP A 119 7.73 -8.29 19.50
N ALA A 120 8.58 -7.67 18.70
CA ALA A 120 9.90 -7.23 19.11
C ALA A 120 10.10 -5.77 18.71
N TRP A 121 10.70 -4.97 19.55
CA TRP A 121 11.02 -3.57 19.25
C TRP A 121 12.31 -3.47 18.42
N ASP A 122 12.36 -4.18 17.31
CA ASP A 122 13.44 -4.05 16.36
C ASP A 122 13.22 -2.89 15.38
N ALA A 123 14.25 -2.54 14.63
CA ALA A 123 14.21 -1.39 13.73
C ALA A 123 13.15 -1.55 12.63
N ARG A 124 12.92 -2.77 12.11
CA ARG A 124 11.96 -3.00 11.00
C ARG A 124 10.51 -2.91 11.48
N ILE A 125 10.17 -3.58 12.56
CA ILE A 125 8.81 -3.59 13.12
C ILE A 125 8.44 -2.19 13.59
N THR A 126 9.35 -1.53 14.33
CA THR A 126 9.15 -0.19 14.87
C THR A 126 8.96 0.83 13.73
N SER A 127 9.77 0.79 12.69
CA SER A 127 9.62 1.71 11.56
C SER A 127 8.35 1.43 10.73
N MET A 128 7.89 0.18 10.62
CA MET A 128 6.57 -0.13 10.02
C MET A 128 5.42 0.42 10.87
N LEU A 129 5.52 0.38 12.19
CA LEU A 129 4.55 1.02 13.09
C LEU A 129 4.55 2.56 12.93
N ILE A 130 5.73 3.18 12.78
CA ILE A 130 5.84 4.60 12.49
C ILE A 130 5.17 4.94 11.14
N LEU A 131 5.31 4.09 10.12
CA LEU A 131 4.63 4.27 8.84
C LEU A 131 3.10 4.21 9.01
N LEU A 132 2.59 3.33 9.86
CA LEU A 132 1.17 3.28 10.22
C LEU A 132 0.70 4.63 10.77
N LEU A 133 1.46 5.23 11.68
CA LEU A 133 1.13 6.53 12.25
C LEU A 133 1.13 7.64 11.19
N PHE A 134 2.08 7.62 10.25
CA PHE A 134 2.07 8.57 9.12
C PHE A 134 0.82 8.42 8.24
N TYR A 135 0.38 7.20 7.94
CA TYR A 135 -0.89 6.96 7.23
C TYR A 135 -2.08 7.50 8.02
N CYS A 136 -2.14 7.23 9.31
CA CYS A 136 -3.21 7.74 10.19
C CYS A 136 -3.23 9.27 10.21
N MET A 137 -2.09 9.91 10.43
CA MET A 137 -1.98 11.38 10.42
C MET A 137 -2.39 11.97 9.07
N TYR A 138 -1.97 11.37 7.95
CA TYR A 138 -2.33 11.80 6.62
C TYR A 138 -3.85 11.75 6.39
N ILE A 139 -4.50 10.65 6.76
CA ILE A 139 -5.96 10.47 6.61
C ILE A 139 -6.73 11.39 7.56
N LEU A 140 -6.27 11.54 8.80
CA LEU A 140 -6.90 12.42 9.78
C LEU A 140 -6.82 13.89 9.36
N ALA A 141 -5.73 14.33 8.79
CA ALA A 141 -5.59 15.69 8.28
C ALA A 141 -6.71 16.04 7.27
N TRP A 142 -7.10 15.09 6.40
CA TRP A 142 -8.21 15.25 5.47
C TRP A 142 -9.60 15.36 6.15
N LYS A 143 -9.74 14.89 7.38
CA LYS A 143 -11.00 14.96 8.14
C LYS A 143 -11.09 16.21 9.03
N ILE A 144 -9.96 16.69 9.54
CA ILE A 144 -9.91 17.76 10.54
C ILE A 144 -9.93 19.15 9.89
N TYR A 145 -9.24 19.30 8.74
CA TYR A 145 -9.09 20.61 8.12
C TYR A 145 -10.12 20.84 7.02
N ASP A 146 -10.96 21.90 7.16
CA ASP A 146 -12.00 22.26 6.18
C ASP A 146 -11.43 23.04 4.97
N LYS A 147 -10.41 23.90 5.20
CA LYS A 147 -9.82 24.71 4.15
C LYS A 147 -8.89 23.87 3.26
N LYS A 148 -9.29 23.67 2.00
CA LYS A 148 -8.55 22.84 1.02
C LYS A 148 -7.07 23.17 0.88
N GLU A 149 -6.69 24.45 0.98
CA GLU A 149 -5.29 24.89 0.85
C GLU A 149 -4.46 24.45 2.06
N SER A 150 -5.00 24.62 3.28
CA SER A 150 -4.35 24.18 4.52
C SER A 150 -4.17 22.67 4.56
N VAL A 151 -5.21 21.90 4.15
CA VAL A 151 -5.14 20.44 4.06
C VAL A 151 -4.03 20.00 3.12
N ASN A 152 -3.96 20.55 1.91
CA ASN A 152 -2.94 20.18 0.93
C ASN A 152 -1.52 20.43 1.47
N LYS A 153 -1.30 21.56 2.12
CA LYS A 153 0.01 21.87 2.71
C LYS A 153 0.38 20.88 3.81
N ILE A 154 -0.53 20.62 4.74
CA ILE A 154 -0.30 19.74 5.90
C ILE A 154 -0.09 18.30 5.45
N THR A 155 -0.95 17.77 4.58
CA THR A 155 -0.82 16.40 4.07
C THR A 155 0.45 16.22 3.24
N SER A 156 0.86 17.22 2.47
CA SER A 156 2.13 17.18 1.75
C SER A 156 3.33 17.13 2.70
N ILE A 157 3.33 17.92 3.77
CA ILE A 157 4.39 17.89 4.78
C ILE A 157 4.45 16.51 5.46
N ILE A 158 3.31 15.96 5.88
CA ILE A 158 3.23 14.64 6.50
C ILE A 158 3.80 13.56 5.56
N ALA A 159 3.43 13.59 4.28
CA ALA A 159 3.89 12.61 3.31
C ALA A 159 5.39 12.74 3.02
N ILE A 160 5.90 13.97 2.89
CA ILE A 160 7.34 14.23 2.65
C ILE A 160 8.18 13.81 3.85
N LEU A 161 7.73 14.07 5.08
CA LEU A 161 8.42 13.61 6.28
C LEU A 161 8.36 12.09 6.42
N GLY A 162 7.18 11.51 6.15
CA GLY A 162 6.98 10.07 6.29
C GLY A 162 7.76 9.23 5.27
N VAL A 163 8.08 9.76 4.08
CA VAL A 163 8.85 9.02 3.08
C VAL A 163 10.30 8.75 3.53
N ILE A 164 10.85 9.56 4.42
CA ILE A 164 12.17 9.34 5.01
C ILE A 164 12.21 7.99 5.76
N ASN A 165 11.08 7.57 6.31
CA ASN A 165 10.96 6.28 7.01
C ASN A 165 10.96 5.06 6.05
N VAL A 166 10.64 5.24 4.77
CA VAL A 166 10.59 4.13 3.80
C VAL A 166 11.97 3.49 3.56
N PRO A 167 13.05 4.23 3.28
CA PRO A 167 14.40 3.67 3.24
C PRO A 167 14.82 3.01 4.57
N ILE A 168 14.44 3.60 5.71
CA ILE A 168 14.74 3.03 7.04
C ILE A 168 14.13 1.63 7.15
N ILE A 169 12.86 1.45 6.77
CA ILE A 169 12.22 0.13 6.73
C ILE A 169 12.97 -0.82 5.79
N LYS A 170 13.28 -0.36 4.57
CA LYS A 170 13.89 -1.19 3.53
C LYS A 170 15.28 -1.71 3.95
N PHE A 171 16.12 -0.82 4.49
CA PHE A 171 17.51 -1.09 4.83
C PHE A 171 17.74 -1.39 6.31
N SER A 172 16.69 -1.51 7.11
CA SER A 172 16.79 -1.76 8.56
C SER A 172 17.61 -3.00 8.91
N VAL A 173 17.51 -4.06 8.13
CA VAL A 173 18.26 -5.31 8.34
C VAL A 173 19.73 -5.21 7.93
N ASP A 174 20.07 -4.26 7.07
CA ASP A 174 21.45 -4.02 6.64
C ASP A 174 22.16 -3.04 7.58
N TRP A 175 21.41 -2.12 8.20
CA TRP A 175 21.96 -1.06 9.05
C TRP A 175 21.97 -1.42 10.55
N TRP A 176 21.07 -2.28 10.99
CA TRP A 176 20.93 -2.67 12.40
C TRP A 176 20.81 -4.18 12.55
N SER A 177 21.18 -4.66 13.73
CA SER A 177 20.87 -6.04 14.14
C SER A 177 19.38 -6.16 14.41
N THR A 178 18.66 -6.95 13.60
CA THR A 178 17.21 -7.18 13.71
C THR A 178 16.92 -8.68 13.72
N LEU A 179 15.73 -9.05 14.20
CA LEU A 179 15.24 -10.43 14.12
C LEU A 179 14.81 -10.83 12.71
N HIS A 180 14.55 -9.85 11.84
CA HIS A 180 14.17 -10.09 10.47
C HIS A 180 15.36 -10.59 9.64
N GLN A 181 15.10 -11.59 8.82
CA GLN A 181 16.06 -12.04 7.81
C GLN A 181 16.19 -11.01 6.68
N ASN A 182 17.32 -11.06 5.99
CA ASN A 182 17.57 -10.24 4.82
C ASN A 182 16.55 -10.49 3.72
N SER A 183 16.39 -9.52 2.82
CA SER A 183 15.44 -9.63 1.71
C SER A 183 15.81 -10.79 0.79
N SER A 184 14.94 -11.81 0.73
CA SER A 184 15.11 -12.96 -0.18
C SER A 184 14.81 -12.63 -1.64
N VAL A 185 14.17 -11.49 -1.91
CA VAL A 185 13.90 -10.98 -3.26
C VAL A 185 14.59 -9.63 -3.41
N ASN A 186 15.61 -9.58 -4.27
CA ASN A 186 16.36 -8.37 -4.58
C ASN A 186 16.41 -8.19 -6.09
N LEU A 187 16.03 -7.00 -6.57
CA LEU A 187 15.98 -6.67 -7.99
C LEU A 187 17.38 -6.60 -8.64
N LEU A 188 18.42 -6.32 -7.85
CA LEU A 188 19.78 -6.12 -8.35
C LEU A 188 20.63 -7.38 -8.25
N SER A 189 20.52 -8.13 -7.15
CA SER A 189 21.33 -9.32 -6.86
C SER A 189 20.62 -10.65 -7.13
N GLY A 190 19.37 -10.59 -7.60
CA GLY A 190 18.56 -11.78 -7.85
C GLY A 190 17.78 -12.25 -6.60
N THR A 191 17.20 -13.44 -6.71
CA THR A 191 16.37 -14.02 -5.65
C THR A 191 17.06 -15.22 -5.03
N THR A 192 17.02 -15.33 -3.69
CA THR A 192 17.48 -16.50 -2.95
C THR A 192 16.34 -17.48 -2.62
N ILE A 193 15.10 -17.07 -2.91
CA ILE A 193 13.91 -17.91 -2.71
C ILE A 193 13.77 -18.95 -3.82
N HIS A 194 13.36 -20.16 -3.46
CA HIS A 194 13.14 -21.23 -4.44
C HIS A 194 12.01 -20.84 -5.44
N PRO A 195 12.16 -21.16 -6.74
CA PRO A 195 11.16 -20.78 -7.76
C PRO A 195 9.72 -21.20 -7.45
N SER A 196 9.52 -22.38 -6.84
CA SER A 196 8.19 -22.88 -6.44
C SER A 196 7.51 -22.03 -5.33
N MET A 197 8.29 -21.27 -4.56
CA MET A 197 7.79 -20.31 -3.57
C MET A 197 7.72 -18.89 -4.12
N LEU A 198 8.57 -18.57 -5.10
CA LEU A 198 8.60 -17.25 -5.72
C LEU A 198 7.33 -16.99 -6.54
N LEU A 199 6.89 -17.99 -7.32
CA LEU A 199 5.71 -17.84 -8.19
C LEU A 199 4.44 -17.45 -7.41
N PRO A 200 3.99 -18.18 -6.36
CA PRO A 200 2.84 -17.78 -5.57
C PRO A 200 3.03 -16.41 -4.89
N LEU A 201 4.25 -16.07 -4.46
CA LEU A 201 4.55 -14.76 -3.88
C LEU A 201 4.29 -13.63 -4.89
N LEU A 202 4.74 -13.78 -6.13
CA LEU A 202 4.52 -12.80 -7.18
C LEU A 202 3.05 -12.70 -7.59
N ILE A 203 2.35 -13.82 -7.72
CA ILE A 203 0.90 -13.83 -8.02
C ILE A 203 0.12 -13.10 -6.92
N MET A 204 0.41 -13.36 -5.65
CA MET A 204 -0.23 -12.65 -4.53
C MET A 204 0.15 -11.16 -4.50
N THR A 205 1.37 -10.79 -4.90
CA THR A 205 1.76 -9.37 -5.03
C THR A 205 0.96 -8.67 -6.12
N VAL A 206 0.73 -9.30 -7.25
CA VAL A 206 -0.13 -8.77 -8.32
C VAL A 206 -1.57 -8.66 -7.84
N ALA A 207 -2.10 -9.69 -7.17
CA ALA A 207 -3.44 -9.68 -6.61
C ALA A 207 -3.66 -8.53 -5.62
N PHE A 208 -2.73 -8.30 -4.68
CA PHE A 208 -2.83 -7.23 -3.70
C PHE A 208 -2.66 -5.84 -4.34
N SER A 209 -1.84 -5.73 -5.37
CA SER A 209 -1.73 -4.50 -6.17
C SER A 209 -3.04 -4.18 -6.91
N LEU A 210 -3.70 -5.18 -7.49
CA LEU A 210 -5.01 -5.04 -8.12
C LEU A 210 -6.09 -4.66 -7.10
N PHE A 211 -6.08 -5.28 -5.92
CA PHE A 211 -6.99 -4.92 -4.83
C PHE A 211 -6.78 -3.49 -4.34
N SER A 212 -5.54 -3.07 -4.19
CA SER A 212 -5.21 -1.68 -3.86
C SER A 212 -5.73 -0.70 -4.92
N LEU A 213 -5.52 -1.02 -6.20
CA LEU A 213 -6.03 -0.23 -7.32
C LEU A 213 -7.56 -0.16 -7.31
N LEU A 214 -8.23 -1.26 -6.99
CA LEU A 214 -9.68 -1.31 -6.86
C LEU A 214 -10.17 -0.35 -5.76
N ILE A 215 -9.59 -0.43 -4.56
CA ILE A 215 -9.91 0.49 -3.45
C ILE A 215 -9.67 1.95 -3.86
N PHE A 216 -8.54 2.22 -4.51
CA PHE A 216 -8.22 3.55 -5.01
C PHE A 216 -9.28 4.08 -5.96
N LEU A 217 -9.66 3.30 -6.99
CA LEU A 217 -10.67 3.72 -7.97
C LEU A 217 -12.03 3.97 -7.32
N MET A 218 -12.46 3.13 -6.40
CA MET A 218 -13.71 3.31 -5.66
C MET A 218 -13.69 4.60 -4.82
N LYS A 219 -12.60 4.86 -4.10
CA LYS A 219 -12.42 6.07 -3.30
C LYS A 219 -12.33 7.32 -4.18
N TYR A 220 -11.60 7.24 -5.27
CA TYR A 220 -11.46 8.34 -6.22
C TYR A 220 -12.80 8.70 -6.86
N ASN A 221 -13.59 7.71 -7.28
CA ASN A 221 -14.96 7.91 -7.79
C ASN A 221 -15.86 8.58 -6.74
N THR A 222 -15.77 8.15 -5.49
CA THR A 222 -16.52 8.78 -4.38
C THR A 222 -16.17 10.26 -4.22
N GLU A 223 -14.90 10.62 -4.32
CA GLU A 223 -14.46 12.02 -4.22
C GLU A 223 -14.89 12.84 -5.46
N LEU A 224 -14.89 12.26 -6.67
CA LEU A 224 -15.41 12.91 -7.88
C LEU A 224 -16.91 13.23 -7.76
N ILE A 225 -17.71 12.28 -7.23
CA ILE A 225 -19.16 12.50 -6.98
C ILE A 225 -19.36 13.63 -5.96
N LYS A 226 -18.60 13.68 -4.87
CA LYS A 226 -18.67 14.76 -3.89
C LYS A 226 -18.34 16.14 -4.49
N ILE A 227 -17.39 16.20 -5.41
CA ILE A 227 -17.04 17.44 -6.10
C ILE A 227 -18.19 17.89 -7.00
N LYS A 228 -18.79 16.96 -7.74
CA LYS A 228 -19.94 17.22 -8.63
C LYS A 228 -21.14 17.75 -7.82
N ASN A 229 -21.51 17.07 -6.73
CA ASN A 229 -22.66 17.47 -5.91
C ASN A 229 -22.45 18.88 -5.31
N LYS A 230 -21.26 19.18 -4.77
CA LYS A 230 -20.94 20.54 -4.29
C LYS A 230 -20.97 21.63 -5.37
N GLY A 231 -20.81 21.25 -6.63
CA GLY A 231 -20.99 22.16 -7.78
C GLY A 231 -22.46 22.44 -8.07
N LEU A 232 -23.33 21.43 -7.93
CA LEU A 232 -24.77 21.55 -8.09
C LEU A 232 -25.44 22.36 -6.98
N ASP A 233 -24.97 22.23 -5.73
CA ASP A 233 -25.50 23.00 -4.58
C ASP A 233 -25.16 24.50 -4.64
N ARG A 234 -24.40 24.96 -5.64
CA ARG A 234 -24.01 26.36 -5.85
C ARG A 234 -24.71 27.03 -7.03
N LEU A 235 -25.55 26.29 -7.74
CA LEU A 235 -26.42 26.76 -8.83
C LEU A 235 -27.83 26.99 -8.31
#